data_a3a265eb59451e647331597175a71494
#
_entry.id   a3a265eb59451e647331597175a71494
#
_cell.length_a   1.000
_cell.length_b   1.000
_cell.length_c   1.000
_cell.angle_alpha   90.00
_cell.angle_beta   90.00
_cell.angle_gamma   90.00
#
_symmetry.space_group_name_H-M   'P 1'
#
loop_
_entity.id
_entity.type
_entity.pdbx_description
1 polymer ?
#
loop_
_entity_poly.entity_id
_entity_poly.type
_entity_poly.pdbx_seq_one_letter_code
_entity_poly.pdbx_strand_id
1 'polypeptide(L)'
;IAVAGPVTDGEIDLTNSPWRVSEAELQTLGLKPVKLINDFEALAWGAPVVPRDELASLGGPEEGDPESAIAVLGPGTGFGVSALIRDFHGREMAMPSEGGHACFAPGDPVEDEILRILRRRYDRVSIERLICGPGLLNMHRALAEIDGRESHIDDPAEITATALADPNSPCGA
;
A
#
# COMPACT_ATOMS: atom_id res chain seq x y z
N ILE A 1 11.58 2.11 -15.94
CA ILE A 1 11.89 2.90 -14.73
C ILE A 1 10.62 2.93 -13.90
N ALA A 2 10.71 2.49 -12.62
CA ALA A 2 9.62 2.55 -11.68
C ALA A 2 9.59 3.90 -10.97
N VAL A 3 8.40 4.47 -10.81
CA VAL A 3 8.17 5.77 -10.20
C VAL A 3 6.97 5.73 -9.25
N ALA A 4 7.05 6.46 -8.15
CA ALA A 4 5.96 6.55 -7.19
C ALA A 4 4.88 7.52 -7.69
N GLY A 5 3.74 7.00 -8.12
CA GLY A 5 2.58 7.74 -8.60
C GLY A 5 2.05 7.25 -9.95
N PRO A 6 0.92 7.82 -10.39
CA PRO A 6 0.29 7.44 -11.66
C PRO A 6 1.08 7.97 -12.86
N VAL A 7 1.41 7.09 -13.79
CA VAL A 7 2.01 7.45 -15.07
C VAL A 7 0.90 7.63 -16.10
N THR A 8 0.85 8.80 -16.76
CA THR A 8 -0.14 9.11 -17.78
C THR A 8 0.59 9.52 -19.04
N ASP A 9 0.31 8.88 -20.16
CA ASP A 9 0.90 9.16 -21.48
C ASP A 9 2.45 9.18 -21.49
N GLY A 10 3.07 8.32 -20.65
CA GLY A 10 4.53 8.23 -20.51
C GLY A 10 5.17 9.38 -19.73
N GLU A 11 4.39 10.07 -18.90
CA GLU A 11 4.85 11.18 -18.07
C GLU A 11 4.33 11.07 -16.65
N ILE A 12 5.05 11.67 -15.71
CA ILE A 12 4.66 11.80 -14.30
C ILE A 12 5.19 13.09 -13.71
N ASP A 13 4.36 13.76 -12.92
CA ASP A 13 4.77 14.79 -11.98
C ASP A 13 4.96 14.15 -10.60
N LEU A 14 6.18 14.17 -10.06
CA LEU A 14 6.49 13.52 -8.79
C LEU A 14 5.86 14.28 -7.63
N THR A 15 5.04 13.60 -6.83
CA THR A 15 4.24 14.19 -5.74
C THR A 15 5.07 14.94 -4.70
N ASN A 16 6.29 14.47 -4.42
CA ASN A 16 7.18 15.01 -3.38
C ASN A 16 8.41 15.74 -3.94
N SER A 17 8.39 16.11 -5.21
CA SER A 17 9.49 16.77 -5.91
C SER A 17 8.93 17.68 -7.02
N PRO A 18 9.57 18.79 -7.36
CA PRO A 18 9.17 19.60 -8.49
C PRO A 18 9.54 18.97 -9.85
N TRP A 19 9.98 17.73 -9.86
CA TRP A 19 10.43 17.07 -11.07
C TRP A 19 9.27 16.47 -11.85
N ARG A 20 9.27 16.72 -13.14
CA ARG A 20 8.51 15.98 -14.13
C ARG A 20 9.46 15.03 -14.85
N VAL A 21 9.03 13.81 -15.06
CA VAL A 21 9.79 12.78 -15.78
C VAL A 21 8.97 12.35 -16.98
N SER A 22 9.60 12.32 -18.16
CA SER A 22 8.97 11.95 -19.42
C SER A 22 9.80 10.90 -20.15
N GLU A 23 9.15 9.86 -20.66
CA GLU A 23 9.78 8.84 -21.52
C GLU A 23 10.45 9.48 -22.74
N ALA A 24 9.82 10.49 -23.33
CA ALA A 24 10.35 11.19 -24.50
C ALA A 24 11.67 11.90 -24.19
N GLU A 25 11.75 12.60 -23.05
CA GLU A 25 12.98 13.26 -22.62
C GLU A 25 14.09 12.24 -22.32
N LEU A 26 13.78 11.17 -21.59
CA LEU A 26 14.72 10.10 -21.27
C LEU A 26 15.28 9.44 -22.55
N GLN A 27 14.45 9.28 -23.57
CA GLN A 27 14.90 8.77 -24.88
C GLN A 27 15.87 9.71 -25.58
N THR A 28 15.73 11.02 -25.41
CA THR A 28 16.68 11.99 -25.96
C THR A 28 18.06 11.91 -25.29
N LEU A 29 18.09 11.46 -24.02
CA LEU A 29 19.31 11.21 -23.25
C LEU A 29 19.97 9.86 -23.57
N GLY A 30 19.43 9.11 -24.53
CA GLY A 30 20.00 7.84 -24.99
C GLY A 30 19.44 6.60 -24.29
N LEU A 31 18.48 6.72 -23.37
CA LEU A 31 17.80 5.59 -22.74
C LEU A 31 16.73 5.02 -23.69
N LYS A 32 17.12 4.06 -24.51
CA LYS A 32 16.23 3.43 -25.52
C LYS A 32 16.34 1.91 -25.50
N PRO A 33 15.22 1.18 -25.44
CA PRO A 33 13.87 1.66 -25.12
C PRO A 33 13.73 2.01 -23.64
N VAL A 34 12.88 2.96 -23.29
CA VAL A 34 12.52 3.27 -21.89
C VAL A 34 11.01 3.32 -21.75
N LYS A 35 10.51 2.80 -20.63
CA LYS A 35 9.12 2.91 -20.20
C LYS A 35 9.07 3.31 -18.74
N LEU A 36 8.18 4.25 -18.41
CA LEU A 36 7.81 4.58 -17.06
C LEU A 36 6.65 3.69 -16.61
N ILE A 37 6.74 3.15 -15.42
CA ILE A 37 5.68 2.37 -14.79
C ILE A 37 5.54 2.79 -13.32
N ASN A 38 4.37 2.57 -12.74
CA ASN A 38 4.18 2.77 -11.31
C ASN A 38 5.07 1.80 -10.51
N ASP A 39 5.45 2.18 -9.29
CA ASP A 39 6.30 1.37 -8.41
C ASP A 39 5.64 0.03 -8.03
N PHE A 40 4.32 0.03 -7.72
CA PHE A 40 3.58 -1.21 -7.45
C PHE A 40 3.33 -2.04 -8.72
N GLU A 41 3.21 -1.42 -9.89
CA GLU A 41 3.23 -2.14 -11.17
C GLU A 41 4.56 -2.88 -11.35
N ALA A 42 5.68 -2.24 -11.02
CA ALA A 42 7.00 -2.88 -11.08
C ALA A 42 7.11 -4.04 -10.07
N LEU A 43 6.59 -3.86 -8.84
CA LEU A 43 6.54 -4.94 -7.85
C LEU A 43 5.69 -6.11 -8.32
N ALA A 44 4.56 -5.88 -9.00
CA ALA A 44 3.74 -6.96 -9.56
C ALA A 44 4.50 -7.77 -10.62
N TRP A 45 5.25 -7.11 -11.50
CA TRP A 45 6.15 -7.80 -12.44
C TRP A 45 7.29 -8.56 -11.74
N GLY A 46 7.77 -8.04 -10.62
CA GLY A 46 8.85 -8.65 -9.83
C GLY A 46 8.41 -9.84 -8.96
N ALA A 47 7.16 -9.85 -8.51
CA ALA A 47 6.66 -10.84 -7.54
C ALA A 47 6.94 -12.31 -7.90
N PRO A 48 6.75 -12.78 -9.15
CA PRO A 48 7.02 -14.18 -9.50
C PRO A 48 8.49 -14.59 -9.45
N VAL A 49 9.42 -13.63 -9.47
CA VAL A 49 10.86 -13.90 -9.56
C VAL A 49 11.61 -13.68 -8.24
N VAL A 50 10.88 -13.29 -7.18
CA VAL A 50 11.47 -13.19 -5.83
C VAL A 50 11.82 -14.61 -5.34
N PRO A 51 13.09 -14.86 -4.91
CA PRO A 51 13.48 -16.15 -4.35
C PRO A 51 12.63 -16.51 -3.12
N ARG A 52 12.26 -17.78 -2.99
CA ARG A 52 11.41 -18.24 -1.88
C ARG A 52 12.04 -18.04 -0.50
N ASP A 53 13.35 -18.13 -0.41
CA ASP A 53 14.13 -17.88 0.82
C ASP A 53 14.16 -16.41 1.24
N GLU A 54 13.74 -15.51 0.36
CA GLU A 54 13.53 -14.08 0.66
C GLU A 54 12.08 -13.76 1.06
N LEU A 55 11.19 -14.76 1.06
CA LEU A 55 9.77 -14.60 1.41
C LEU A 55 9.46 -15.13 2.80
N ALA A 56 8.68 -14.38 3.57
CA ALA A 56 8.09 -14.83 4.82
C ALA A 56 6.62 -15.19 4.60
N SER A 57 6.21 -16.42 5.01
CA SER A 57 4.81 -16.81 4.97
C SER A 57 4.02 -16.09 6.06
N LEU A 58 2.92 -15.46 5.66
CA LEU A 58 1.94 -14.87 6.59
C LEU A 58 0.71 -15.77 6.79
N GLY A 59 0.73 -16.98 6.23
CA GLY A 59 -0.35 -17.96 6.26
C GLY A 59 -0.80 -18.38 4.86
N GLY A 60 -1.79 -19.29 4.81
CA GLY A 60 -2.26 -19.87 3.56
C GLY A 60 -1.44 -21.08 3.08
N PRO A 61 -1.70 -21.57 1.87
CA PRO A 61 -0.96 -22.70 1.30
C PRO A 61 0.49 -22.31 0.98
N GLU A 62 1.42 -23.25 1.10
CA GLU A 62 2.85 -23.03 0.79
C GLU A 62 3.07 -22.66 -0.69
N GLU A 63 2.22 -23.16 -1.56
CA GLU A 63 2.22 -22.87 -2.99
C GLU A 63 0.88 -22.29 -3.41
N GLY A 64 0.92 -21.14 -4.07
CA GLY A 64 -0.25 -20.57 -4.73
C GLY A 64 -0.57 -21.34 -6.03
N ASP A 65 -1.80 -21.19 -6.51
CA ASP A 65 -2.18 -21.69 -7.82
C ASP A 65 -1.46 -20.87 -8.90
N PRO A 66 -0.61 -21.51 -9.75
CA PRO A 66 0.15 -20.81 -10.78
C PRO A 66 -0.72 -20.12 -11.86
N GLU A 67 -1.98 -20.53 -11.98
CA GLU A 67 -2.93 -19.92 -12.93
C GLU A 67 -3.69 -18.72 -12.33
N SER A 68 -3.59 -18.53 -11.01
CA SER A 68 -4.27 -17.42 -10.33
C SER A 68 -3.51 -16.10 -10.47
N ALA A 69 -4.25 -14.99 -10.33
CA ALA A 69 -3.65 -13.66 -10.24
C ALA A 69 -2.81 -13.52 -8.94
N ILE A 70 -1.70 -12.79 -9.03
CA ILE A 70 -0.87 -12.43 -7.89
C ILE A 70 -1.24 -11.01 -7.48
N ALA A 71 -1.85 -10.83 -6.31
CA ALA A 71 -2.08 -9.52 -5.72
C ALA A 71 -0.82 -9.03 -5.01
N VAL A 72 -0.48 -7.76 -5.21
CA VAL A 72 0.64 -7.09 -4.54
C VAL A 72 0.09 -5.90 -3.76
N LEU A 73 0.32 -5.94 -2.45
CA LEU A 73 -0.17 -4.96 -1.50
C LEU A 73 1.02 -4.45 -0.68
N GLY A 74 1.09 -3.16 -0.42
CA GLY A 74 2.19 -2.62 0.38
C GLY A 74 1.82 -1.36 1.16
N PRO A 75 1.73 -1.49 2.51
CA PRO A 75 1.63 -0.33 3.37
C PRO A 75 3.00 0.35 3.50
N GLY A 76 3.04 1.65 3.20
CA GLY A 76 4.21 2.50 3.33
C GLY A 76 3.79 3.90 3.79
N THR A 77 4.22 4.96 3.10
CA THR A 77 3.68 6.32 3.27
C THR A 77 2.21 6.39 2.88
N GLY A 78 1.82 5.61 1.85
CA GLY A 78 0.45 5.32 1.45
C GLY A 78 0.19 3.81 1.46
N PHE A 79 -0.87 3.37 0.77
CA PHE A 79 -1.20 1.96 0.59
C PHE A 79 -1.27 1.61 -0.90
N GLY A 80 -0.18 1.09 -1.43
CA GLY A 80 -0.08 0.66 -2.81
C GLY A 80 -0.79 -0.67 -3.05
N VAL A 81 -1.44 -0.78 -4.20
CA VAL A 81 -2.16 -1.99 -4.64
C VAL A 81 -1.90 -2.20 -6.12
N SER A 82 -1.51 -3.39 -6.49
CA SER A 82 -1.37 -3.83 -7.87
C SER A 82 -1.66 -5.32 -7.99
N ALA A 83 -1.73 -5.85 -9.19
CA ALA A 83 -1.82 -7.28 -9.43
C ALA A 83 -1.08 -7.68 -10.71
N LEU A 84 -0.52 -8.88 -10.72
CA LEU A 84 -0.12 -9.56 -11.94
C LEU A 84 -1.23 -10.53 -12.33
N ILE A 85 -1.78 -10.32 -13.51
CA ILE A 85 -2.85 -11.16 -14.05
C ILE A 85 -2.38 -11.87 -15.32
N ARG A 86 -2.99 -13.01 -15.64
CA ARG A 86 -2.76 -13.74 -16.89
C ARG A 86 -4.02 -13.75 -17.73
N ASP A 87 -3.88 -13.51 -19.03
CA ASP A 87 -4.98 -13.68 -19.95
C ASP A 87 -5.14 -15.18 -20.34
N PHE A 88 -6.21 -15.48 -21.06
CA PHE A 88 -6.50 -16.85 -21.52
C PHE A 88 -5.49 -17.41 -22.55
N HIS A 89 -4.52 -16.62 -23.01
CA HIS A 89 -3.36 -17.05 -23.79
C HIS A 89 -2.09 -17.22 -22.94
N GLY A 90 -2.18 -17.07 -21.63
CA GLY A 90 -1.04 -17.13 -20.70
C GLY A 90 -0.12 -15.91 -20.73
N ARG A 91 -0.54 -14.79 -21.34
CA ARG A 91 0.24 -13.55 -21.33
C ARG A 91 0.04 -12.82 -20.01
N GLU A 92 1.13 -12.45 -19.39
CA GLU A 92 1.14 -11.71 -18.14
C GLU A 92 0.97 -10.21 -18.39
N MET A 93 0.25 -9.56 -17.48
CA MET A 93 0.04 -8.13 -17.47
C MET A 93 -0.04 -7.65 -16.02
N ALA A 94 0.82 -6.69 -15.65
CA ALA A 94 0.63 -6.00 -14.38
C ALA A 94 -0.51 -4.99 -14.51
N MET A 95 -1.37 -4.97 -13.51
CA MET A 95 -2.53 -4.08 -13.42
C MET A 95 -2.27 -3.04 -12.33
N PRO A 96 -1.82 -1.83 -12.69
CA PRO A 96 -1.71 -0.74 -11.74
C PRO A 96 -3.10 -0.38 -11.18
N SER A 97 -3.16 0.00 -9.91
CA SER A 97 -4.42 0.25 -9.23
C SER A 97 -4.26 1.33 -8.16
N GLU A 98 -5.33 2.05 -7.92
CA GLU A 98 -5.51 2.94 -6.78
C GLU A 98 -6.42 2.28 -5.71
N GLY A 99 -6.29 0.95 -5.55
CA GLY A 99 -7.12 0.15 -4.63
C GLY A 99 -6.99 0.56 -3.17
N GLY A 100 -5.86 1.13 -2.75
CA GLY A 100 -5.69 1.71 -1.41
C GLY A 100 -6.66 2.84 -1.10
N HIS A 101 -7.15 3.51 -2.13
CA HIS A 101 -8.16 4.56 -2.00
C HIS A 101 -9.60 4.04 -1.99
N ALA A 102 -9.86 2.72 -2.05
CA ALA A 102 -11.20 2.18 -1.83
C ALA A 102 -11.72 2.57 -0.44
N CYS A 103 -13.04 2.73 -0.32
CA CYS A 103 -13.65 3.07 0.96
C CYS A 103 -13.45 1.94 1.97
N PHE A 104 -13.11 2.30 3.21
CA PHE A 104 -13.08 1.36 4.31
C PHE A 104 -14.50 0.83 4.58
N ALA A 105 -14.61 -0.49 4.65
CA ALA A 105 -15.84 -1.21 4.94
C ALA A 105 -15.66 -1.97 6.25
N PRO A 106 -16.18 -1.48 7.39
CA PRO A 106 -16.05 -2.13 8.69
C PRO A 106 -16.74 -3.49 8.71
N GLY A 107 -16.12 -4.46 9.38
CA GLY A 107 -16.61 -5.82 9.56
C GLY A 107 -17.13 -6.12 10.96
N ASP A 108 -16.91 -5.22 11.93
CA ASP A 108 -17.35 -5.38 13.31
C ASP A 108 -17.70 -4.05 13.98
N PRO A 109 -18.31 -4.06 15.19
CA PRO A 109 -18.69 -2.84 15.89
C PRO A 109 -17.52 -1.91 16.28
N VAL A 110 -16.33 -2.44 16.50
CA VAL A 110 -15.13 -1.62 16.82
C VAL A 110 -14.70 -0.86 15.59
N GLU A 111 -14.64 -1.53 14.45
CA GLU A 111 -14.33 -0.93 13.16
C GLU A 111 -15.37 0.10 12.73
N ASP A 112 -16.68 -0.14 13.02
CA ASP A 112 -17.75 0.84 12.83
C ASP A 112 -17.47 2.13 13.62
N GLU A 113 -17.03 1.98 14.86
CA GLU A 113 -16.73 3.12 15.73
C GLU A 113 -15.46 3.85 15.28
N ILE A 114 -14.40 3.13 14.85
CA ILE A 114 -13.23 3.72 14.22
C ILE A 114 -13.64 4.55 13.00
N LEU A 115 -14.47 3.99 12.12
CA LEU A 115 -14.96 4.70 10.95
C LEU A 115 -15.73 5.96 11.34
N ARG A 116 -16.59 5.89 12.38
CA ARG A 116 -17.35 7.04 12.90
C ARG A 116 -16.43 8.14 13.42
N ILE A 117 -15.37 7.77 14.15
CA ILE A 117 -14.36 8.69 14.67
C ILE A 117 -13.61 9.35 13.52
N LEU A 118 -13.12 8.58 12.55
CA LEU A 118 -12.34 9.09 11.44
C LEU A 118 -13.16 10.00 10.49
N ARG A 119 -14.47 9.76 10.34
CA ARG A 119 -15.37 10.63 9.58
C ARG A 119 -15.51 12.04 10.15
N ARG A 120 -15.14 12.28 11.40
CA ARG A 120 -15.07 13.66 11.93
C ARG A 120 -13.90 14.46 11.36
N ARG A 121 -12.89 13.75 10.84
CA ARG A 121 -11.65 14.35 10.33
C ARG A 121 -11.53 14.27 8.80
N TYR A 122 -12.14 13.26 8.20
CA TYR A 122 -12.05 12.97 6.77
C TYR A 122 -13.45 12.83 6.19
N ASP A 123 -13.75 13.54 5.10
CA ASP A 123 -15.02 13.39 4.38
C ASP A 123 -15.22 11.96 3.89
N ARG A 124 -14.14 11.32 3.45
CA ARG A 124 -14.09 9.92 3.02
C ARG A 124 -12.93 9.21 3.69
N VAL A 125 -13.24 8.09 4.33
CA VAL A 125 -12.24 7.21 4.94
C VAL A 125 -11.92 6.10 3.96
N SER A 126 -10.71 6.11 3.40
CA SER A 126 -10.18 5.03 2.56
C SER A 126 -9.45 3.98 3.40
N ILE A 127 -9.21 2.80 2.83
CA ILE A 127 -8.37 1.76 3.44
C ILE A 127 -7.00 2.33 3.80
N GLU A 128 -6.40 3.12 2.93
CA GLU A 128 -5.12 3.79 3.18
C GLU A 128 -5.12 4.63 4.46
N ARG A 129 -6.27 5.23 4.84
CA ARG A 129 -6.38 6.02 6.09
C ARG A 129 -6.21 5.20 7.36
N LEU A 130 -6.19 3.86 7.22
CA LEU A 130 -5.97 2.91 8.31
C LEU A 130 -4.69 2.09 8.10
N ILE A 131 -4.41 1.65 6.86
CA ILE A 131 -3.31 0.73 6.55
C ILE A 131 -2.19 1.48 5.81
N CYS A 132 -1.44 2.30 6.52
CA CYS A 132 -0.20 2.95 6.11
C CYS A 132 0.45 3.57 7.35
N GLY A 133 1.64 4.16 7.24
CA GLY A 133 2.27 4.81 8.39
C GLY A 133 1.35 5.83 9.10
N PRO A 134 0.85 6.87 8.42
CA PRO A 134 -0.14 7.78 9.01
C PRO A 134 -1.44 7.11 9.46
N GLY A 135 -1.83 6.00 8.81
CA GLY A 135 -3.02 5.21 9.16
C GLY A 135 -2.90 4.53 10.52
N LEU A 136 -1.71 4.03 10.87
CA LEU A 136 -1.45 3.48 12.21
C LEU A 136 -1.72 4.51 13.32
N LEU A 137 -1.34 5.77 13.12
CA LEU A 137 -1.66 6.84 14.05
C LEU A 137 -3.17 7.09 14.13
N ASN A 138 -3.86 7.05 12.99
CA ASN A 138 -5.31 7.23 12.96
C ASN A 138 -6.02 6.11 13.74
N MET A 139 -5.65 4.85 13.52
CA MET A 139 -6.20 3.70 14.24
C MET A 139 -5.88 3.77 15.73
N HIS A 140 -4.60 3.97 16.09
CA HIS A 140 -4.20 4.04 17.48
C HIS A 140 -4.96 5.13 18.26
N ARG A 141 -5.12 6.32 17.67
CA ARG A 141 -5.88 7.43 18.30
C ARG A 141 -7.37 7.11 18.39
N ALA A 142 -7.95 6.47 17.37
CA ALA A 142 -9.35 6.07 17.41
C ALA A 142 -9.60 5.00 18.49
N LEU A 143 -8.75 3.99 18.61
CA LEU A 143 -8.82 2.98 19.65
C LEU A 143 -8.63 3.58 21.05
N ALA A 144 -7.68 4.48 21.22
CA ALA A 144 -7.50 5.20 22.50
C ALA A 144 -8.76 5.98 22.89
N GLU A 145 -9.41 6.66 21.94
CA GLU A 145 -10.67 7.37 22.19
C GLU A 145 -11.82 6.42 22.59
N ILE A 146 -11.93 5.26 21.89
CA ILE A 146 -12.92 4.22 22.22
C ILE A 146 -12.73 3.73 23.67
N ASP A 147 -11.48 3.54 24.09
CA ASP A 147 -11.13 3.11 25.45
C ASP A 147 -11.16 4.24 26.50
N GLY A 148 -11.51 5.46 26.13
CA GLY A 148 -11.49 6.61 27.01
C GLY A 148 -10.08 7.03 27.46
N ARG A 149 -9.06 6.72 26.69
CA ARG A 149 -7.65 7.06 26.93
C ARG A 149 -7.19 8.20 26.02
N GLU A 150 -6.17 8.93 26.42
CA GLU A 150 -5.45 9.85 25.55
C GLU A 150 -4.26 9.15 24.89
N SER A 151 -4.02 9.45 23.62
CA SER A 151 -2.82 9.05 22.89
C SER A 151 -1.89 10.25 22.74
N HIS A 152 -0.63 10.07 23.12
CA HIS A 152 0.44 11.07 22.95
C HIS A 152 1.46 10.64 21.88
N ILE A 153 1.20 9.54 21.17
CA ILE A 153 2.09 9.04 20.12
C ILE A 153 1.82 9.84 18.85
N ASP A 154 2.88 10.40 18.28
CA ASP A 154 2.86 11.18 17.05
C ASP A 154 3.70 10.56 15.92
N ASP A 155 4.48 9.52 16.22
CA ASP A 155 5.29 8.78 15.24
C ASP A 155 4.75 7.36 15.07
N PRO A 156 4.37 6.93 13.84
CA PRO A 156 3.97 5.56 13.57
C PRO A 156 5.01 4.51 13.95
N ALA A 157 6.30 4.85 13.85
CA ALA A 157 7.38 3.94 14.24
C ALA A 157 7.37 3.61 15.73
N GLU A 158 6.95 4.54 16.58
CA GLU A 158 6.81 4.31 18.01
C GLU A 158 5.70 3.29 18.32
N ILE A 159 4.58 3.32 17.59
CA ILE A 159 3.51 2.33 17.72
C ILE A 159 4.06 0.94 17.42
N THR A 160 4.74 0.78 16.29
CA THR A 160 5.33 -0.49 15.87
C THR A 160 6.38 -0.99 16.86
N ALA A 161 7.29 -0.12 17.32
CA ALA A 161 8.31 -0.50 18.28
C ALA A 161 7.70 -0.93 19.62
N THR A 162 6.67 -0.23 20.11
CA THR A 162 5.98 -0.56 21.35
C THR A 162 5.23 -1.89 21.23
N ALA A 163 4.51 -2.12 20.11
CA ALA A 163 3.80 -3.37 19.85
C ALA A 163 4.75 -4.57 19.79
N LEU A 164 5.91 -4.43 19.16
CA LEU A 164 6.93 -5.47 19.07
C LEU A 164 7.58 -5.78 20.43
N ALA A 165 7.77 -4.75 21.27
CA ALA A 165 8.35 -4.91 22.61
C ALA A 165 7.35 -5.54 23.60
N ASP A 166 6.09 -5.19 23.51
CA ASP A 166 4.98 -5.73 24.33
C ASP A 166 3.72 -5.89 23.47
N PRO A 167 3.45 -7.11 22.93
CA PRO A 167 2.23 -7.38 22.16
C PRO A 167 0.92 -7.18 22.93
N ASN A 168 0.95 -7.11 24.28
CA ASN A 168 -0.23 -6.82 25.10
C ASN A 168 -0.41 -5.34 25.41
N SER A 169 0.49 -4.50 24.91
CA SER A 169 0.34 -3.05 25.03
C SER A 169 -0.84 -2.53 24.19
N PRO A 170 -1.33 -1.32 24.48
CA PRO A 170 -2.34 -0.67 23.64
C PRO A 170 -1.93 -0.44 22.18
N CYS A 171 -0.66 -0.62 21.86
CA CYS A 171 -0.14 -0.56 20.47
C CYS A 171 -0.15 -1.94 19.77
N GLY A 172 -0.24 -3.03 20.53
CA GLY A 172 -0.29 -4.40 20.01
C GLY A 172 -1.70 -4.95 19.81
N ALA A 173 -2.72 -4.17 20.17
CA ALA A 173 -4.13 -4.53 20.08
C ALA A 173 -4.68 -4.52 18.66
#